data_6a89afb5486a3411ba3d3fa2c6df686f
#
_entry.id   6a89afb5486a3411ba3d3fa2c6df686f
#
_cell.length_a   1.000
_cell.length_b   1.000
_cell.length_c   1.000
_cell.angle_alpha   90.00
_cell.angle_beta   90.00
_cell.angle_gamma   90.00
#
_symmetry.space_group_name_H-M   'P 1'
#
loop_
_entity.id
_entity.type
_entity.pdbx_description
1 polymer ?
#
loop_
_entity_poly.entity_id
_entity_poly.type
_entity_poly.pdbx_seq_one_letter_code
_entity_poly.pdbx_strand_id
1 'polypeptide(L)'
;MPKLDLSDAPVRTSCVYPGTLADHCKGRSKIALGDLGGLDQFGVNLTRLAPGAASAHQHWHLKEDELIYMLEGEAVLIEDDGETVLRPGDVATFKAGAPNGHMVVNRSDADAVLLEVGTRSQDEVASYTDPAVDMKVVKENGAWKFFRKNGEAY
;
A
#
# COMPACT_ATOMS: atom_id res chain seq x y z
N MET A 1 -27.71 4.97 5.51
CA MET A 1 -27.03 4.93 5.05
C MET A 1 -26.19 5.61 4.76
N PRO A 2 -25.58 5.55 4.36
CA PRO A 2 -24.32 5.66 4.80
C PRO A 2 -23.44 6.52 4.01
N LYS A 3 -23.64 7.82 4.09
CA LYS A 3 -22.55 8.78 3.94
C LYS A 3 -21.68 8.62 5.20
N LEU A 4 -20.40 8.25 5.03
CA LEU A 4 -19.44 8.23 6.13
C LEU A 4 -19.10 9.68 6.54
N ASP A 5 -19.09 9.93 7.82
CA ASP A 5 -18.49 11.14 8.38
C ASP A 5 -17.01 10.84 8.67
N LEU A 6 -16.13 11.63 8.07
CA LEU A 6 -14.69 11.45 8.21
C LEU A 6 -14.06 12.42 9.22
N SER A 7 -14.85 13.29 9.88
CA SER A 7 -14.33 14.29 10.83
C SER A 7 -13.55 13.67 11.99
N ASP A 8 -14.02 12.52 12.48
CA ASP A 8 -13.41 11.77 13.58
C ASP A 8 -12.84 10.42 13.13
N ALA A 9 -12.60 10.24 11.82
CA ALA A 9 -12.08 9.00 11.28
C ALA A 9 -10.66 8.73 11.80
N PRO A 10 -10.37 7.51 12.29
CA PRO A 10 -9.03 7.15 12.75
C PRO A 10 -8.00 7.27 11.64
N VAL A 11 -6.97 8.09 11.86
CA VAL A 11 -5.83 8.22 10.95
C VAL A 11 -4.72 7.29 11.41
N ARG A 12 -4.34 6.33 10.56
CA ARG A 12 -3.25 5.39 10.81
C ARG A 12 -1.95 5.95 10.24
N THR A 13 -0.97 6.20 11.12
CA THR A 13 0.39 6.60 10.74
C THR A 13 1.40 5.48 10.98
N SER A 14 0.99 4.42 11.70
CA SER A 14 1.82 3.25 11.97
C SER A 14 2.05 2.39 10.73
N CYS A 15 3.14 1.65 10.76
CA CYS A 15 3.50 0.67 9.74
C CYS A 15 3.56 -0.73 10.36
N VAL A 16 3.12 -1.73 9.61
CA VAL A 16 3.11 -3.11 10.07
C VAL A 16 4.46 -3.82 9.87
N TYR A 17 5.38 -3.21 9.16
CA TYR A 17 6.68 -3.81 8.88
C TYR A 17 7.54 -3.96 10.14
N PRO A 18 8.30 -5.06 10.27
CA PRO A 18 9.11 -5.30 11.45
C PRO A 18 10.36 -4.40 11.50
N GLY A 19 10.74 -4.01 12.71
CA GLY A 19 11.98 -3.29 12.99
C GLY A 19 12.17 -2.02 12.17
N THR A 20 13.37 -1.81 11.65
CA THR A 20 13.75 -0.63 10.87
C THR A 20 13.06 -0.55 9.49
N LEU A 21 12.47 -1.65 8.99
CA LEU A 21 11.69 -1.61 7.76
C LEU A 21 10.45 -0.71 7.88
N ALA A 22 9.94 -0.50 9.10
CA ALA A 22 8.84 0.43 9.36
C ALA A 22 9.20 1.90 9.07
N ASP A 23 10.47 2.26 9.11
CA ASP A 23 10.93 3.64 8.86
C ASP A 23 10.60 4.12 7.45
N HIS A 24 10.48 3.20 6.49
CA HIS A 24 10.09 3.50 5.11
C HIS A 24 8.68 4.11 4.99
N CYS A 25 7.82 3.86 5.97
CA CYS A 25 6.45 4.40 5.99
C CYS A 25 6.32 5.78 6.67
N LYS A 26 7.41 6.38 7.11
CA LYS A 26 7.39 7.72 7.74
C LYS A 26 6.81 8.75 6.77
N GLY A 27 5.92 9.61 7.27
CA GLY A 27 5.25 10.61 6.46
C GLY A 27 4.02 10.12 5.70
N ARG A 28 3.69 8.81 5.78
CA ARG A 28 2.45 8.25 5.27
C ARG A 28 1.36 8.27 6.33
N SER A 29 0.15 8.64 5.95
CA SER A 29 -1.05 8.45 6.76
C SER A 29 -2.19 7.84 5.95
N LYS A 30 -3.03 7.01 6.58
CA LYS A 30 -4.15 6.30 5.94
C LYS A 30 -5.42 6.38 6.75
N ILE A 31 -6.55 6.58 6.07
CA ILE A 31 -7.89 6.35 6.62
C ILE A 31 -8.47 5.14 5.88
N ALA A 32 -8.80 4.09 6.63
CA ALA A 32 -9.37 2.86 6.07
C ALA A 32 -10.86 3.02 5.82
N LEU A 33 -11.23 3.65 4.69
CA LEU A 33 -12.62 3.96 4.32
C LEU A 33 -13.48 2.69 4.21
N GLY A 34 -12.92 1.62 3.66
CA GLY A 34 -13.61 0.34 3.54
C GLY A 34 -13.99 -0.23 4.90
N ASP A 35 -13.06 -0.21 5.85
CA ASP A 35 -13.30 -0.70 7.23
C ASP A 35 -14.35 0.15 7.95
N LEU A 36 -14.28 1.48 7.80
CA LEU A 36 -15.29 2.40 8.36
C LEU A 36 -16.68 2.14 7.80
N GLY A 37 -16.76 1.76 6.52
CA GLY A 37 -18.02 1.41 5.85
C GLY A 37 -18.49 -0.02 6.09
N GLY A 38 -17.73 -0.85 6.84
CA GLY A 38 -18.03 -2.26 7.07
C GLY A 38 -17.88 -3.13 5.83
N LEU A 39 -17.05 -2.72 4.86
CA LEU A 39 -16.77 -3.50 3.64
C LEU A 39 -15.74 -4.59 3.94
N ASP A 40 -16.00 -5.81 3.47
CA ASP A 40 -15.17 -6.99 3.74
C ASP A 40 -14.56 -7.64 2.49
N GLN A 41 -15.14 -7.41 1.30
CA GLN A 41 -14.67 -8.03 0.05
C GLN A 41 -13.46 -7.33 -0.55
N PHE A 42 -13.29 -6.04 -0.27
CA PHE A 42 -12.15 -5.23 -0.71
C PHE A 42 -11.81 -4.14 0.31
N GLY A 43 -10.55 -3.75 0.34
CA GLY A 43 -10.06 -2.61 1.10
C GLY A 43 -10.15 -1.33 0.29
N VAL A 44 -10.48 -0.21 0.94
CA VAL A 44 -10.36 1.13 0.37
C VAL A 44 -9.68 2.01 1.39
N ASN A 45 -8.53 2.57 1.03
CA ASN A 45 -7.78 3.50 1.88
C ASN A 45 -7.66 4.85 1.20
N LEU A 46 -7.94 5.90 1.94
CA LEU A 46 -7.51 7.25 1.59
C LEU A 46 -6.10 7.44 2.17
N THR A 47 -5.12 7.53 1.30
CA THR A 47 -3.70 7.61 1.67
C THR A 47 -3.16 9.00 1.34
N ARG A 48 -2.46 9.58 2.30
CA ARG A 48 -1.69 10.83 2.15
C ARG A 48 -0.21 10.53 2.32
N LEU A 49 0.58 11.00 1.38
CA LEU A 49 2.04 10.93 1.39
C LEU A 49 2.61 12.34 1.51
N ALA A 50 3.25 12.65 2.63
CA ALA A 50 4.04 13.88 2.77
C ALA A 50 5.25 13.85 1.81
N PRO A 51 5.91 14.99 1.54
CA PRO A 51 7.15 15.02 0.76
C PRO A 51 8.17 14.00 1.25
N GLY A 52 8.68 13.16 0.35
CA GLY A 52 9.61 12.07 0.63
C GLY A 52 9.00 10.77 1.13
N ALA A 53 7.70 10.72 1.42
CA ALA A 53 7.04 9.52 1.92
C ALA A 53 6.73 8.51 0.82
N ALA A 54 6.71 7.21 1.17
CA ALA A 54 6.34 6.11 0.32
C ALA A 54 5.08 5.39 0.81
N SER A 55 4.32 4.80 -0.13
CA SER A 55 3.11 4.03 0.17
C SER A 55 3.39 2.72 0.90
N ALA A 56 4.45 2.03 0.49
CA ALA A 56 4.90 0.74 0.99
C ALA A 56 6.33 0.46 0.48
N HIS A 57 6.97 -0.62 0.92
CA HIS A 57 8.10 -1.19 0.18
C HIS A 57 7.62 -1.78 -1.15
N GLN A 58 8.49 -1.78 -2.17
CA GLN A 58 8.17 -2.29 -3.49
C GLN A 58 7.82 -3.79 -3.44
N HIS A 59 6.58 -4.14 -3.80
CA HIS A 59 6.03 -5.49 -3.66
C HIS A 59 4.95 -5.76 -4.68
N TRP A 60 4.59 -7.03 -4.83
CA TRP A 60 3.44 -7.49 -5.61
C TRP A 60 2.66 -8.57 -4.84
N HIS A 61 1.40 -8.74 -5.19
CA HIS A 61 0.44 -9.64 -4.54
C HIS A 61 0.14 -10.87 -5.38
N LEU A 62 0.14 -12.05 -4.74
CA LEU A 62 -0.15 -13.30 -5.45
C LEU A 62 -1.63 -13.45 -5.79
N LYS A 63 -2.54 -13.02 -4.90
CA LYS A 63 -3.98 -13.27 -5.01
C LYS A 63 -4.84 -12.01 -4.94
N GLU A 64 -4.31 -10.87 -4.52
CA GLU A 64 -5.07 -9.63 -4.37
C GLU A 64 -4.78 -8.68 -5.54
N ASP A 65 -5.84 -8.26 -6.26
CA ASP A 65 -5.78 -7.18 -7.25
C ASP A 65 -5.71 -5.85 -6.50
N GLU A 66 -4.97 -4.88 -7.04
CA GLU A 66 -4.90 -3.54 -6.49
C GLU A 66 -5.13 -2.47 -7.57
N LEU A 67 -5.64 -1.33 -7.12
CA LEU A 67 -5.82 -0.13 -7.93
C LEU A 67 -5.43 1.10 -7.09
N ILE A 68 -4.74 2.03 -7.73
CA ILE A 68 -4.45 3.36 -7.19
C ILE A 68 -5.13 4.40 -8.08
N TYR A 69 -5.81 5.36 -7.46
CA TYR A 69 -6.37 6.54 -8.12
C TYR A 69 -5.79 7.80 -7.47
N MET A 70 -5.10 8.63 -8.24
CA MET A 70 -4.55 9.89 -7.74
C MET A 70 -5.63 10.95 -7.61
N LEU A 71 -5.72 11.56 -6.41
CA LEU A 71 -6.70 12.59 -6.09
C LEU A 71 -6.08 13.99 -6.10
N GLU A 72 -4.93 14.16 -5.44
CA GLU A 72 -4.26 15.45 -5.26
C GLU A 72 -2.74 15.30 -5.32
N GLY A 73 -2.06 16.36 -5.73
CA GLY A 73 -0.59 16.42 -5.77
C GLY A 73 0.01 15.61 -6.91
N GLU A 74 1.28 15.27 -6.77
CA GLU A 74 2.05 14.47 -7.72
C GLU A 74 2.83 13.41 -6.96
N ALA A 75 2.89 12.20 -7.49
CA ALA A 75 3.73 11.13 -6.95
C ALA A 75 4.34 10.32 -8.07
N VAL A 76 5.35 9.50 -7.75
CA VAL A 76 6.02 8.62 -8.70
C VAL A 76 5.65 7.18 -8.37
N LEU A 77 5.03 6.49 -9.31
CA LEU A 77 4.91 5.04 -9.31
C LEU A 77 6.26 4.45 -9.70
N ILE A 78 6.80 3.59 -8.87
CA ILE A 78 8.03 2.83 -9.12
C ILE A 78 7.63 1.38 -9.31
N GLU A 79 8.03 0.79 -10.43
CA GLU A 79 7.86 -0.61 -10.78
C GLU A 79 9.20 -1.26 -11.07
N ASP A 80 9.25 -2.59 -11.21
CA ASP A 80 10.51 -3.30 -11.50
C ASP A 80 11.13 -2.91 -12.85
N ASP A 81 10.30 -2.44 -13.80
CA ASP A 81 10.70 -2.07 -15.15
C ASP A 81 10.74 -0.55 -15.42
N GLY A 82 10.46 0.28 -14.41
CA GLY A 82 10.57 1.73 -14.58
C GLY A 82 9.79 2.58 -13.61
N GLU A 83 9.74 3.87 -13.94
CA GLU A 83 9.07 4.88 -13.12
C GLU A 83 8.07 5.68 -13.96
N THR A 84 6.91 5.99 -13.38
CA THR A 84 5.86 6.79 -14.02
C THR A 84 5.36 7.85 -13.06
N VAL A 85 5.28 9.10 -13.52
CA VAL A 85 4.69 10.19 -12.72
C VAL A 85 3.16 10.08 -12.77
N LEU A 86 2.53 10.07 -11.60
CA LEU A 86 1.08 10.07 -11.42
C LEU A 86 0.60 11.47 -10.99
N ARG A 87 -0.45 11.95 -11.62
CA ARG A 87 -1.14 13.23 -11.35
C ARG A 87 -2.61 13.01 -11.07
N PRO A 88 -3.33 13.99 -10.52
CA PRO A 88 -4.77 13.86 -10.24
C PRO A 88 -5.54 13.40 -11.48
N GLY A 89 -6.33 12.31 -11.30
CA GLY A 89 -7.06 11.63 -12.37
C GLY A 89 -6.37 10.42 -12.96
N ASP A 90 -5.07 10.23 -12.71
CA ASP A 90 -4.34 9.04 -13.18
C ASP A 90 -4.72 7.81 -12.35
N VAL A 91 -4.74 6.66 -13.02
CA VAL A 91 -5.05 5.34 -12.45
C VAL A 91 -3.93 4.38 -12.74
N ALA A 92 -3.48 3.64 -11.72
CA ALA A 92 -2.60 2.50 -11.87
C ALA A 92 -3.29 1.24 -11.34
N THR A 93 -3.07 0.10 -12.00
CA THR A 93 -3.68 -1.18 -11.62
C THR A 93 -2.63 -2.27 -11.57
N PHE A 94 -2.74 -3.13 -10.58
CA PHE A 94 -1.79 -4.22 -10.33
C PHE A 94 -2.57 -5.53 -10.23
N LYS A 95 -2.36 -6.39 -11.23
CA LYS A 95 -3.07 -7.67 -11.33
C LYS A 95 -2.45 -8.69 -10.37
N ALA A 96 -3.28 -9.37 -9.61
CA ALA A 96 -2.88 -10.50 -8.79
C ALA A 96 -2.05 -11.53 -9.59
N GLY A 97 -0.94 -11.96 -9.02
CA GLY A 97 -0.05 -12.94 -9.63
C GLY A 97 0.90 -12.38 -10.71
N ALA A 98 0.83 -11.09 -11.03
CA ALA A 98 1.83 -10.46 -11.89
C ALA A 98 3.08 -10.12 -11.06
N PRO A 99 4.25 -10.73 -11.35
CA PRO A 99 5.45 -10.56 -10.52
C PRO A 99 6.20 -9.27 -10.88
N ASN A 100 5.51 -8.14 -10.80
CA ASN A 100 6.04 -6.79 -11.01
C ASN A 100 5.80 -5.99 -9.73
N GLY A 101 6.86 -5.77 -8.96
CA GLY A 101 6.79 -5.04 -7.71
C GLY A 101 6.51 -3.57 -7.96
N HIS A 102 5.64 -2.99 -7.13
CA HIS A 102 5.26 -1.59 -7.23
C HIS A 102 5.26 -0.89 -5.87
N MET A 103 5.49 0.41 -5.88
CA MET A 103 5.29 1.35 -4.78
C MET A 103 5.07 2.75 -5.32
N VAL A 104 4.45 3.62 -4.52
CA VAL A 104 4.30 5.04 -4.85
C VAL A 104 5.13 5.88 -3.88
N VAL A 105 5.92 6.80 -4.42
CA VAL A 105 6.76 7.71 -3.63
C VAL A 105 6.40 9.15 -3.99
N ASN A 106 6.20 9.98 -2.98
CA ASN A 106 6.04 11.41 -3.17
C ASN A 106 7.42 12.08 -3.22
N ARG A 107 7.88 12.46 -4.41
CA ARG A 107 9.13 13.20 -4.63
C ARG A 107 8.91 14.71 -4.81
N SER A 108 7.66 15.17 -4.68
CA SER A 108 7.30 16.58 -4.77
C SER A 108 7.52 17.31 -3.44
N ASP A 109 7.28 18.60 -3.43
CA ASP A 109 7.38 19.47 -2.24
C ASP A 109 6.03 19.69 -1.52
N ALA A 110 4.96 19.08 -2.01
CA ALA A 110 3.61 19.14 -1.45
C ALA A 110 3.07 17.73 -1.17
N ASP A 111 2.02 17.63 -0.35
CA ASP A 111 1.36 16.35 -0.09
C ASP A 111 0.75 15.75 -1.37
N ALA A 112 0.85 14.45 -1.52
CA ALA A 112 0.11 13.67 -2.52
C ALA A 112 -0.99 12.87 -1.83
N VAL A 113 -2.18 12.83 -2.44
CA VAL A 113 -3.35 12.10 -1.92
C VAL A 113 -3.86 11.14 -2.97
N LEU A 114 -4.08 9.89 -2.56
CA LEU A 114 -4.53 8.83 -3.44
C LEU A 114 -5.53 7.90 -2.74
N LEU A 115 -6.38 7.25 -3.53
CA LEU A 115 -7.13 6.08 -3.09
C LEU A 115 -6.33 4.82 -3.46
N GLU A 116 -6.23 3.91 -2.50
CA GLU A 116 -5.76 2.55 -2.70
C GLU A 116 -6.96 1.62 -2.54
N VAL A 117 -7.25 0.83 -3.56
CA VAL A 117 -8.32 -0.17 -3.55
C VAL A 117 -7.70 -1.53 -3.83
N GLY A 118 -7.97 -2.51 -2.97
CA GLY A 118 -7.47 -3.86 -3.17
C GLY A 118 -8.48 -4.91 -2.74
N THR A 119 -8.53 -6.03 -3.45
CA THR A 119 -9.33 -7.18 -3.04
C THR A 119 -8.80 -7.77 -1.73
N ARG A 120 -9.61 -8.55 -1.01
CA ARG A 120 -9.21 -9.19 0.25
C ARG A 120 -9.28 -10.70 0.12
N SER A 121 -8.12 -11.34 0.17
CA SER A 121 -7.99 -12.80 0.26
C SER A 121 -7.79 -13.22 1.72
N GLN A 122 -8.31 -14.39 2.10
CA GLN A 122 -8.02 -14.99 3.41
C GLN A 122 -6.58 -15.52 3.48
N ASP A 123 -6.06 -15.93 2.33
CA ASP A 123 -4.70 -16.42 2.16
C ASP A 123 -4.01 -15.59 1.06
N GLU A 124 -2.93 -14.92 1.39
CA GLU A 124 -2.19 -14.05 0.49
C GLU A 124 -0.68 -14.23 0.66
N VAL A 125 0.07 -13.92 -0.39
CA VAL A 125 1.52 -13.79 -0.34
C VAL A 125 1.91 -12.49 -0.99
N ALA A 126 2.52 -11.57 -0.23
CA ALA A 126 3.15 -10.39 -0.76
C ALA A 126 4.66 -10.63 -0.87
N SER A 127 5.20 -10.45 -2.06
CA SER A 127 6.61 -10.63 -2.40
C SER A 127 7.27 -9.27 -2.65
N TYR A 128 8.42 -9.04 -2.02
CA TYR A 128 9.16 -7.78 -2.09
C TYR A 128 10.30 -7.90 -3.08
N THR A 129 10.32 -7.03 -4.08
CA THR A 129 11.29 -7.10 -5.20
C THR A 129 12.55 -6.30 -4.92
N ASP A 130 12.51 -5.27 -4.08
CA ASP A 130 13.70 -4.53 -3.65
C ASP A 130 14.73 -5.49 -3.01
N PRO A 131 15.96 -5.60 -3.55
CA PRO A 131 17.01 -6.45 -2.98
C PRO A 131 17.40 -6.09 -1.54
N ALA A 132 17.23 -4.83 -1.14
CA ALA A 132 17.52 -4.37 0.22
C ALA A 132 16.45 -4.80 1.23
N VAL A 133 15.29 -5.25 0.78
CA VAL A 133 14.18 -5.70 1.61
C VAL A 133 14.18 -7.24 1.69
N ASP A 134 14.77 -7.77 2.76
CA ASP A 134 14.79 -9.22 3.03
C ASP A 134 13.47 -9.66 3.69
N MET A 135 12.35 -9.54 2.96
CA MET A 135 11.04 -9.82 3.52
C MET A 135 10.12 -10.53 2.52
N LYS A 136 9.30 -11.43 3.06
CA LYS A 136 8.14 -12.04 2.46
C LYS A 136 7.00 -12.00 3.47
N VAL A 137 5.83 -11.61 3.05
CA VAL A 137 4.66 -11.56 3.92
C VAL A 137 3.63 -12.57 3.46
N VAL A 138 3.14 -13.36 4.42
CA VAL A 138 2.12 -14.39 4.16
C VAL A 138 0.92 -14.11 5.04
N LYS A 139 -0.27 -14.18 4.47
CA LYS A 139 -1.52 -14.11 5.20
C LYS A 139 -2.15 -15.51 5.22
N GLU A 140 -2.39 -16.04 6.40
CA GLU A 140 -3.02 -17.33 6.60
C GLU A 140 -4.22 -17.15 7.55
N ASN A 141 -5.39 -17.61 7.14
CA ASN A 141 -6.64 -17.45 7.89
C ASN A 141 -6.87 -16.01 8.37
N GLY A 142 -6.57 -15.03 7.50
CA GLY A 142 -6.70 -13.61 7.79
C GLY A 142 -5.59 -12.98 8.64
N ALA A 143 -4.64 -13.74 9.16
CA ALA A 143 -3.53 -13.25 9.97
C ALA A 143 -2.24 -13.07 9.15
N TRP A 144 -1.62 -11.90 9.27
CA TRP A 144 -0.37 -11.57 8.58
C TRP A 144 0.83 -12.12 9.36
N LYS A 145 1.76 -12.79 8.64
CA LYS A 145 3.02 -13.30 9.16
C LYS A 145 4.16 -12.79 8.31
N PHE A 146 5.24 -12.40 8.96
CA PHE A 146 6.41 -11.81 8.33
C PHE A 146 7.58 -12.78 8.40
N PHE A 147 8.22 -13.01 7.27
CA PHE A 147 9.35 -13.89 7.11
C PHE A 147 10.48 -13.20 6.35
N ARG A 148 11.72 -13.63 6.59
CA ARG A 148 12.83 -13.36 5.69
C ARG A 148 12.65 -14.17 4.39
N LYS A 149 13.35 -13.78 3.33
CA LYS A 149 13.30 -14.52 2.05
C LYS A 149 13.84 -15.96 2.18
N ASN A 150 14.69 -16.23 3.18
CA ASN A 150 15.16 -17.57 3.51
C ASN A 150 14.15 -18.44 4.30
N GLY A 151 13.01 -17.87 4.71
CA GLY A 151 11.94 -18.56 5.44
C GLY A 151 11.98 -18.40 6.96
N GLU A 152 12.97 -17.73 7.52
CA GLU A 152 13.01 -17.43 8.97
C GLU A 152 11.93 -16.37 9.32
N ALA A 153 11.25 -16.55 10.45
CA ALA A 153 10.28 -15.56 10.96
C ALA A 153 10.99 -14.30 11.48
N TYR A 154 10.32 -13.17 11.35
CA TYR A 154 10.72 -11.92 11.99
C TYR A 154 10.33 -11.89 13.45
#